data_c64c4bc5ff732c4469d9feaa5cba4b90
#
_entry.id   c64c4bc5ff732c4469d9feaa5cba4b90
#
_cell.length_a   1.000
_cell.length_b   1.000
_cell.length_c   1.000
_cell.angle_alpha   90.00
_cell.angle_beta   90.00
_cell.angle_gamma   90.00
#
_symmetry.space_group_name_H-M   'P 1'
#
loop_
_entity.id
_entity.type
_entity.pdbx_description
1 polymer ?
#
loop_
_entity_poly.entity_id
_entity_poly.type
_entity_poly.pdbx_seq_one_letter_code
_entity_poly.pdbx_strand_id
1 'polypeptide(L)' 'MALEIEAIQERKVALEGDLSKLRDTIAQLDAKRQELVNNLNALSGAVQQCDQFLVDIAEQEEPKTKKKNENI' A
#
# COMPACT_ATOMS: atom_id res chain seq x y z
N MET A 1 -45.08 -14.05 23.65
CA MET A 1 -44.58 -14.83 22.50
C MET A 1 -44.44 -13.97 21.26
N ALA A 2 -45.50 -13.34 20.79
CA ALA A 2 -45.44 -12.49 19.61
C ALA A 2 -44.44 -11.33 19.83
N LEU A 3 -44.47 -10.78 21.05
CA LEU A 3 -43.56 -9.68 21.39
C LEU A 3 -42.11 -10.11 21.31
N GLU A 4 -41.81 -11.34 21.75
CA GLU A 4 -40.46 -11.88 21.67
C GLU A 4 -40.00 -12.08 20.24
N ILE A 5 -40.89 -12.56 19.40
CA ILE A 5 -40.60 -12.76 17.98
C ILE A 5 -40.34 -11.46 17.29
N GLU A 6 -41.14 -10.43 17.56
CA GLU A 6 -40.94 -9.11 17.00
C GLU A 6 -39.59 -8.51 17.46
N ALA A 7 -39.28 -8.65 18.74
CA ALA A 7 -38.05 -8.16 19.28
C ALA A 7 -36.84 -8.84 18.63
N ILE A 8 -36.95 -10.14 18.42
CA ILE A 8 -35.88 -10.91 17.76
C ILE A 8 -35.76 -10.49 16.30
N GLN A 9 -36.85 -10.26 15.62
CA GLN A 9 -36.82 -9.82 14.22
C GLN A 9 -36.23 -8.44 14.09
N GLU A 10 -36.57 -7.53 14.99
CA GLU A 10 -36.01 -6.18 15.00
C GLU A 10 -34.50 -6.25 15.22
N ARG A 11 -34.09 -7.06 16.18
CA ARG A 11 -32.67 -7.22 16.46
C ARG A 11 -31.95 -7.82 15.28
N LYS A 12 -32.55 -8.78 14.61
CA LYS A 12 -31.98 -9.41 13.43
C LYS A 12 -31.72 -8.37 12.35
N VAL A 13 -32.72 -7.52 12.09
CA VAL A 13 -32.59 -6.47 11.09
C VAL A 13 -31.45 -5.50 11.45
N ALA A 14 -31.39 -5.12 12.72
CA ALA A 14 -30.34 -4.23 13.19
C ALA A 14 -28.95 -4.86 13.02
N LEU A 15 -28.83 -6.15 13.36
CA LEU A 15 -27.58 -6.87 13.24
C LEU A 15 -27.19 -7.06 11.79
N GLU A 16 -28.16 -7.33 10.92
CA GLU A 16 -27.90 -7.44 9.49
C GLU A 16 -27.41 -6.11 8.90
N GLY A 17 -27.98 -5.00 9.38
CA GLY A 17 -27.54 -3.68 8.99
C GLY A 17 -26.11 -3.43 9.41
N ASP A 18 -25.78 -3.77 10.65
CA ASP A 18 -24.42 -3.63 11.17
C ASP A 18 -23.45 -4.50 10.41
N LEU A 19 -23.87 -5.73 10.10
CA LEU A 19 -23.05 -6.66 9.33
C LEU A 19 -22.75 -6.11 7.94
N SER A 20 -23.76 -5.54 7.30
CA SER A 20 -23.60 -4.94 5.98
C SER A 20 -22.63 -3.78 6.02
N LYS A 21 -22.74 -2.92 7.04
CA LYS A 21 -21.83 -1.78 7.22
C LYS A 21 -20.41 -2.26 7.41
N LEU A 22 -20.21 -3.30 8.21
CA LEU A 22 -18.87 -3.84 8.44
C LEU A 22 -18.29 -4.42 7.17
N ARG A 23 -19.11 -5.11 6.40
CA ARG A 23 -18.65 -5.66 5.10
C ARG A 23 -18.22 -4.55 4.16
N ASP A 24 -18.98 -3.46 4.12
CA ASP A 24 -18.65 -2.32 3.29
C ASP A 24 -17.36 -1.67 3.76
N THR A 25 -17.19 -1.53 5.06
CA THR A 25 -15.98 -0.97 5.65
C THR A 25 -14.77 -1.82 5.30
N ILE A 26 -14.91 -3.13 5.42
CA ILE A 26 -13.82 -4.05 5.07
C ILE A 26 -13.47 -3.92 3.59
N ALA A 27 -14.47 -3.84 2.73
CA ALA A 27 -14.23 -3.66 1.29
C ALA A 27 -13.49 -2.37 1.00
N GLN A 28 -13.86 -1.29 1.69
CA GLN A 28 -13.18 0.00 1.54
C GLN A 28 -11.75 -0.06 2.05
N LEU A 29 -11.53 -0.74 3.17
CA LEU A 29 -10.20 -0.92 3.72
C LEU A 29 -9.33 -1.77 2.82
N ASP A 30 -9.90 -2.81 2.23
CA ASP A 30 -9.18 -3.65 1.28
C ASP A 30 -8.76 -2.86 0.05
N ALA A 31 -9.66 -2.03 -0.48
CA ALA A 31 -9.36 -1.17 -1.61
C ALA A 31 -8.26 -0.17 -1.24
N LYS A 32 -8.35 0.41 -0.05
CA LYS A 32 -7.32 1.34 0.43
C LYS A 32 -5.99 0.64 0.62
N ARG A 33 -6.03 -0.56 1.17
CA ARG A 33 -4.83 -1.37 1.33
C ARG A 33 -4.17 -1.65 0.00
N GLN A 34 -4.96 -2.03 -1.00
CA GLN A 34 -4.43 -2.31 -2.33
C GLN A 34 -3.78 -1.07 -2.93
N GLU A 35 -4.43 0.07 -2.78
CA GLU A 35 -3.89 1.34 -3.24
C GLU A 35 -2.56 1.65 -2.57
N LEU A 36 -2.50 1.46 -1.25
CA LEU A 36 -1.28 1.72 -0.49
C LEU A 36 -0.17 0.75 -0.87
N VAL A 37 -0.51 -0.51 -1.09
CA VAL A 37 0.47 -1.50 -1.55
C VAL A 37 1.02 -1.12 -2.92
N ASN A 38 0.14 -0.67 -3.82
CA ASN A 38 0.55 -0.22 -5.14
C ASN A 38 1.50 0.98 -5.04
N ASN A 39 1.17 1.92 -4.17
CA ASN A 39 2.02 3.10 -3.94
C ASN A 39 3.36 2.69 -3.35
N LEU A 40 3.34 1.76 -2.40
CA LEU A 40 4.57 1.24 -1.81
C LEU A 40 5.46 0.61 -2.86
N ASN A 41 4.88 -0.21 -3.72
CA ASN A 41 5.64 -0.87 -4.78
C ASN A 41 6.22 0.13 -5.76
N ALA A 42 5.44 1.16 -6.12
CA ALA A 42 5.90 2.21 -7.02
C ALA A 42 7.05 2.99 -6.39
N LEU A 43 6.93 3.34 -5.11
CA LEU A 43 7.98 4.07 -4.42
C LEU A 43 9.23 3.21 -4.25
N SER A 44 9.06 1.93 -3.93
CA SER A 44 10.18 1.01 -3.82
C SER A 44 10.92 0.88 -5.15
N GLY A 45 10.16 0.79 -6.25
CA GLY A 45 10.75 0.74 -7.57
C GLY A 45 11.52 2.01 -7.90
N ALA A 46 10.96 3.17 -7.53
CA ALA A 46 11.63 4.44 -7.75
C ALA A 46 12.92 4.53 -6.95
N VAL A 47 12.90 4.07 -5.70
CA VAL A 47 14.10 4.04 -4.86
C VAL A 47 15.17 3.15 -5.49
N GLN A 48 14.78 1.96 -5.92
CA GLN A 48 15.70 1.04 -6.57
C GLN A 48 16.32 1.64 -7.81
N GLN A 49 15.52 2.36 -8.58
CA GLN A 49 15.99 3.01 -9.79
C GLN A 49 17.00 4.11 -9.45
N CYS A 50 16.72 4.89 -8.43
CA CYS A 50 17.65 5.91 -7.96
C CYS A 50 18.96 5.28 -7.49
N ASP A 51 18.85 4.19 -6.74
CA ASP A 51 20.03 3.46 -6.27
C ASP A 51 20.85 2.95 -7.46
N GLN A 52 20.17 2.44 -8.48
CA GLN A 52 20.84 1.95 -9.67
C GLN A 52 21.56 3.08 -10.41
N PHE A 53 20.91 4.22 -10.52
CA PHE A 53 21.55 5.40 -11.13
C PHE A 53 22.76 5.84 -10.35
N LEU A 54 22.68 5.82 -9.02
CA LEU A 54 23.81 6.19 -8.18
C LEU A 54 24.97 5.22 -8.35
N VAL A 55 24.67 3.93 -8.45
CA VAL A 55 25.69 2.92 -8.70
C VAL A 55 26.33 3.15 -10.06
N ASP A 56 25.50 3.39 -11.08
CA ASP A 56 25.99 3.62 -12.43
C ASP A 56 26.88 4.85 -12.50
N ILE A 57 26.48 5.92 -11.84
CA ILE A 57 27.26 7.14 -11.80
C ILE A 57 28.58 6.90 -11.06
N ALA A 58 28.53 6.21 -9.94
CA ALA A 58 29.73 5.89 -9.18
C ALA A 58 30.72 5.08 -10.01
N GLU A 59 30.20 4.10 -10.74
CA GLU A 59 31.03 3.27 -11.61
C GLU A 59 31.65 4.07 -12.72
N GLN A 60 30.92 5.01 -13.28
CA GLN A 60 31.41 5.86 -14.34
C GLN A 60 32.40 6.90 -13.81
N GLU A 61 32.06 7.54 -12.71
CA GLU A 61 32.86 8.62 -12.18
C GLU A 61 34.14 8.14 -11.53
N GLU A 62 34.09 7.03 -10.80
CA GLU A 62 35.27 6.53 -10.11
C GLU A 62 36.44 6.27 -11.05
N PRO A 63 36.24 5.48 -12.12
CA PRO A 63 37.31 5.29 -13.08
C PRO A 63 37.74 6.58 -13.73
N LYS A 64 36.81 7.44 -14.10
CA LYS A 64 37.14 8.72 -14.72
C LYS A 64 37.90 9.63 -13.78
N THR A 65 37.46 9.69 -12.55
CA THR A 65 38.10 10.51 -11.55
C THR A 65 39.51 10.05 -11.29
N LYS A 66 39.68 8.74 -11.19
CA LYS A 66 41.01 8.17 -11.01
C LYS A 66 41.90 8.49 -12.20
N LYS A 67 41.37 8.34 -13.40
CA LYS A 67 42.13 8.65 -14.61
C LYS A 67 42.46 10.12 -14.69
N LYS A 68 41.54 10.99 -14.34
CA LYS A 68 41.80 12.43 -14.31
C LYS A 68 42.87 12.75 -13.34
N ASN A 69 42.84 12.16 -12.18
CA ASN A 69 43.85 12.37 -11.16
C ASN A 69 45.21 11.90 -11.64
N GLU A 70 45.23 10.78 -12.33
CA GLU A 70 46.45 10.25 -12.88
C GLU A 70 47.00 11.15 -13.97
N ASN A 71 46.13 11.69 -14.76
CA ASN A 71 46.51 12.56 -15.87
C ASN A 71 46.97 13.92 -15.38
N ILE A 72 46.41 14.33 -14.26
CA ILE A 72 46.78 15.62 -13.71
C ILE A 72 48.04 15.50 -12.88
#